data_63e8c6a63f9fefd9dc52b69731ec35b0
#
_entry.id   63e8c6a63f9fefd9dc52b69731ec35b0
#
_cell.length_a   1.000
_cell.length_b   1.000
_cell.length_c   1.000
_cell.angle_alpha   90.00
_cell.angle_beta   90.00
_cell.angle_gamma   90.00
#
_symmetry.space_group_name_H-M   'P 1'
#
loop_
_entity.id
_entity.type
_entity.pdbx_description
1 polymer ?
#
loop_
_entity_poly.entity_id
_entity_poly.type
_entity_poly.pdbx_seq_one_letter_code
_entity_poly.pdbx_strand_id
1 'polypeptide(L)'
;MSIFSRLFGRKNNLSVSSDIKKKDARSRNIAFVDTEVGLKDHKIHDIGALSYDGATFHQASQTALNKFLQERKVDYICGHNLIHHDARYLQLNGILIDTLYLSPLLFPKRPYHHLVKDDKLMSEQMNNPVNDCEKAKELLMDEIAAWNQLSERKRKIFTLLLQHEEEFRGFLMYVGAIDTEDTISTDTISADTISDHAIIEVSEYILSEYKNHICAHADIPALAAQSPCGLAYALALIGTDDYQ
;
A
#
# COMPACT_ATOMS: atom_id res chain seq x y z
N MET A 1 23.66 16.42 -58.09
CA MET A 1 24.28 17.01 -56.91
C MET A 1 23.20 17.24 -55.90
N SER A 2 23.02 16.66 -54.81
CA SER A 2 23.71 15.96 -53.79
C SER A 2 22.80 14.92 -53.19
N ILE A 3 23.30 13.79 -53.06
CA ILE A 3 22.93 12.61 -52.28
C ILE A 3 23.01 12.97 -50.81
N PHE A 4 21.88 13.06 -50.07
CA PHE A 4 21.80 12.89 -48.61
C PHE A 4 20.34 13.12 -48.15
N SER A 5 19.52 12.10 -48.27
CA SER A 5 18.23 12.05 -47.54
C SER A 5 17.62 10.64 -47.63
N ARG A 6 18.21 9.69 -46.96
CA ARG A 6 17.57 8.41 -46.59
C ARG A 6 18.40 7.80 -45.47
N LEU A 7 17.91 7.99 -44.22
CA LEU A 7 18.05 7.06 -43.08
C LEU A 7 17.57 7.78 -41.82
N PHE A 8 16.73 7.13 -41.12
CA PHE A 8 16.09 7.43 -39.84
C PHE A 8 14.61 7.80 -39.92
N GLY A 9 13.82 6.77 -40.13
CA GLY A 9 12.41 6.74 -39.88
C GLY A 9 12.00 5.37 -39.37
N ARG A 10 12.18 5.11 -38.10
CA ARG A 10 11.43 4.04 -37.41
C ARG A 10 10.86 4.59 -36.12
N LYS A 11 9.57 4.84 -36.17
CA LYS A 11 8.71 5.20 -35.06
C LYS A 11 8.64 4.00 -34.11
N ASN A 12 9.22 4.11 -32.92
CA ASN A 12 8.86 3.31 -31.76
C ASN A 12 7.92 4.16 -30.89
N ASN A 13 6.66 4.20 -31.26
CA ASN A 13 5.58 4.72 -30.43
C ASN A 13 4.50 3.65 -30.40
N LEU A 14 4.54 2.69 -29.46
CA LEU A 14 3.38 1.79 -29.25
C LEU A 14 3.49 0.89 -27.98
N SER A 15 4.10 1.31 -26.89
CA SER A 15 3.97 0.55 -25.63
C SER A 15 3.71 1.39 -24.38
N VAL A 16 4.07 2.67 -24.39
CA VAL A 16 3.93 3.53 -23.18
C VAL A 16 2.46 3.96 -22.95
N SER A 17 1.62 3.95 -24.00
CA SER A 17 0.23 4.43 -23.90
C SER A 17 -0.75 3.41 -23.29
N SER A 18 -0.46 2.10 -23.36
CA SER A 18 -1.34 1.06 -22.80
C SER A 18 -1.15 0.87 -21.29
N ASP A 19 0.08 1.02 -20.81
CA ASP A 19 0.40 0.83 -19.39
C ASP A 19 -0.05 2.05 -18.55
N ILE A 20 0.03 3.26 -19.11
CA ILE A 20 -0.49 4.47 -18.47
C ILE A 20 -2.02 4.39 -18.37
N LYS A 21 -2.72 3.92 -19.43
CA LYS A 21 -4.19 3.76 -19.41
C LYS A 21 -4.66 2.64 -18.46
N LYS A 22 -3.90 1.56 -18.29
CA LYS A 22 -4.21 0.52 -17.29
C LYS A 22 -4.01 1.02 -15.85
N LYS A 23 -2.98 1.85 -15.60
CA LYS A 23 -2.75 2.46 -14.28
C LYS A 23 -3.87 3.41 -13.87
N ASP A 24 -4.35 4.24 -14.81
CA ASP A 24 -5.46 5.18 -14.56
C ASP A 24 -6.81 4.48 -14.28
N ALA A 25 -7.05 3.32 -14.87
CA ALA A 25 -8.29 2.59 -14.63
C ALA A 25 -8.36 1.98 -13.22
N ARG A 26 -7.24 1.49 -12.67
CA ARG A 26 -7.18 0.89 -11.31
C ARG A 26 -7.38 1.94 -10.22
N SER A 27 -6.90 3.15 -10.41
CA SER A 27 -7.03 4.24 -9.43
C SER A 27 -8.49 4.71 -9.22
N ARG A 28 -9.40 4.39 -10.14
CA ARG A 28 -10.81 4.81 -10.08
C ARG A 28 -11.70 3.94 -9.20
N ASN A 29 -11.27 2.74 -8.88
CA ASN A 29 -12.04 1.76 -8.11
C ASN A 29 -11.65 1.72 -6.63
N ILE A 30 -11.14 2.81 -6.09
CA ILE A 30 -10.73 2.92 -4.70
C ILE A 30 -11.61 3.94 -3.96
N ALA A 31 -11.95 3.62 -2.71
CA ALA A 31 -12.52 4.55 -1.76
C ALA A 31 -11.69 4.58 -0.48
N PHE A 32 -11.70 5.72 0.19
CA PHE A 32 -11.05 5.93 1.48
C PHE A 32 -12.14 5.92 2.54
N VAL A 33 -11.91 5.23 3.65
CA VAL A 33 -12.89 5.05 4.74
C VAL A 33 -12.20 5.30 6.07
N ASP A 34 -12.90 5.99 6.95
CA ASP A 34 -12.50 6.24 8.32
C ASP A 34 -13.71 6.20 9.24
N THR A 35 -13.54 5.81 10.53
CA THR A 35 -14.62 5.74 11.50
C THR A 35 -14.28 6.43 12.79
N GLU A 36 -15.26 7.11 13.37
CA GLU A 36 -15.21 7.59 14.74
C GLU A 36 -15.90 6.60 15.67
N VAL A 37 -15.12 5.97 16.53
CA VAL A 37 -15.61 4.98 17.50
C VAL A 37 -15.52 5.53 18.91
N GLY A 38 -16.60 5.41 19.66
CA GLY A 38 -16.66 5.88 21.04
C GLY A 38 -15.74 5.07 21.96
N LEU A 39 -14.84 5.76 22.68
CA LEU A 39 -13.88 5.12 23.60
C LEU A 39 -14.54 4.36 24.76
N LYS A 40 -15.75 4.73 25.15
CA LYS A 40 -16.45 4.14 26.31
C LYS A 40 -17.45 3.06 25.92
N ASP A 41 -18.15 3.24 24.82
CA ASP A 41 -19.22 2.36 24.39
C ASP A 41 -18.84 1.43 23.23
N HIS A 42 -17.66 1.65 22.63
CA HIS A 42 -17.14 0.91 21.48
C HIS A 42 -18.13 0.83 20.32
N LYS A 43 -18.96 1.87 20.15
CA LYS A 43 -19.91 1.98 19.04
C LYS A 43 -19.40 2.95 17.99
N ILE A 44 -19.80 2.70 16.76
CA ILE A 44 -19.59 3.65 15.66
C ILE A 44 -20.47 4.87 15.92
N HIS A 45 -19.84 6.03 16.04
CA HIS A 45 -20.51 7.31 16.18
C HIS A 45 -20.64 8.02 14.84
N ASP A 46 -19.66 7.81 13.94
CA ASP A 46 -19.66 8.38 12.62
C ASP A 46 -18.81 7.55 11.64
N ILE A 47 -19.13 7.65 10.34
CA ILE A 47 -18.36 7.02 9.26
C ILE A 47 -18.19 8.04 8.15
N GLY A 48 -16.95 8.27 7.75
CA GLY A 48 -16.59 9.01 6.55
C GLY A 48 -16.17 8.08 5.44
N ALA A 49 -16.52 8.43 4.21
CA ALA A 49 -15.88 7.86 3.04
C ALA A 49 -15.70 8.88 1.94
N LEU A 50 -14.64 8.69 1.15
CA LEU A 50 -14.30 9.50 -0.01
C LEU A 50 -13.97 8.57 -1.17
N SER A 51 -14.73 8.62 -2.24
CA SER A 51 -14.41 7.88 -3.45
C SER A 51 -13.40 8.62 -4.33
N TYR A 52 -12.75 7.91 -5.23
CA TYR A 52 -11.74 8.50 -6.11
C TYR A 52 -12.28 9.66 -6.97
N ASP A 53 -13.55 9.59 -7.39
CA ASP A 53 -14.23 10.62 -8.15
C ASP A 53 -14.59 11.88 -7.33
N GLY A 54 -14.25 11.88 -6.04
CA GLY A 54 -14.49 13.02 -5.14
C GLY A 54 -15.86 13.00 -4.47
N ALA A 55 -16.69 11.97 -4.68
CA ALA A 55 -17.94 11.85 -3.95
C ALA A 55 -17.67 11.46 -2.50
N THR A 56 -18.39 12.10 -1.57
CA THR A 56 -18.23 11.89 -0.13
C THR A 56 -19.44 11.20 0.47
N PHE A 57 -19.20 10.46 1.54
CA PHE A 57 -20.19 9.85 2.41
C PHE A 57 -19.91 10.25 3.86
N HIS A 58 -20.94 10.60 4.62
CA HIS A 58 -20.79 11.01 6.00
C HIS A 58 -22.08 10.69 6.79
N GLN A 59 -22.15 9.50 7.38
CA GLN A 59 -23.29 9.01 8.16
C GLN A 59 -22.87 7.83 9.02
N ALA A 60 -23.41 7.72 10.25
CA ALA A 60 -23.20 6.57 11.14
C ALA A 60 -24.02 5.33 10.72
N SER A 61 -23.94 4.89 9.48
CA SER A 61 -24.74 3.79 8.95
C SER A 61 -23.91 2.85 8.04
N GLN A 62 -23.60 1.67 8.54
CA GLN A 62 -22.94 0.60 7.78
C GLN A 62 -23.68 0.24 6.48
N THR A 63 -25.02 0.14 6.55
CA THR A 63 -25.83 -0.22 5.36
C THR A 63 -25.74 0.86 4.29
N ALA A 64 -25.75 2.14 4.69
CA ALA A 64 -25.63 3.25 3.77
C ALA A 64 -24.20 3.33 3.19
N LEU A 65 -23.16 3.06 3.98
CA LEU A 65 -21.79 2.94 3.50
C LEU A 65 -21.66 1.83 2.44
N ASN A 66 -22.19 0.64 2.72
CA ASN A 66 -22.10 -0.48 1.77
C ASN A 66 -22.79 -0.15 0.45
N LYS A 67 -23.93 0.54 0.50
CA LYS A 67 -24.62 1.03 -0.70
C LYS A 67 -23.77 2.04 -1.46
N PHE A 68 -23.17 3.01 -0.76
CA PHE A 68 -22.27 4.00 -1.36
C PHE A 68 -21.08 3.35 -2.10
N LEU A 69 -20.42 2.36 -1.47
CA LEU A 69 -19.30 1.63 -2.05
C LEU A 69 -19.73 0.78 -3.26
N GLN A 70 -20.86 0.08 -3.16
CA GLN A 70 -21.40 -0.76 -4.22
C GLN A 70 -21.81 0.03 -5.46
N GLU A 71 -22.52 1.16 -5.29
CA GLU A 71 -22.92 2.04 -6.40
C GLU A 71 -21.71 2.54 -7.20
N ARG A 72 -20.54 2.67 -6.55
CA ARG A 72 -19.28 3.12 -7.17
C ARG A 72 -18.39 1.98 -7.62
N LYS A 73 -18.84 0.73 -7.44
CA LYS A 73 -18.07 -0.48 -7.82
C LYS A 73 -16.65 -0.44 -7.25
N VAL A 74 -16.56 -0.13 -5.96
CA VAL A 74 -15.27 -0.03 -5.26
C VAL A 74 -14.68 -1.41 -5.10
N ASP A 75 -13.45 -1.61 -5.60
CA ASP A 75 -12.68 -2.86 -5.45
C ASP A 75 -11.69 -2.76 -4.30
N TYR A 76 -11.13 -1.57 -4.06
CA TYR A 76 -10.14 -1.30 -3.04
C TYR A 76 -10.67 -0.31 -2.01
N ILE A 77 -10.44 -0.60 -0.74
CA ILE A 77 -10.81 0.27 0.36
C ILE A 77 -9.55 0.62 1.13
N CYS A 78 -9.24 1.91 1.22
CA CYS A 78 -8.05 2.41 1.88
C CYS A 78 -8.41 3.21 3.14
N GLY A 79 -7.57 3.14 4.14
CA GLY A 79 -7.65 3.97 5.34
C GLY A 79 -6.31 3.99 6.07
N HIS A 80 -6.28 4.70 7.19
CA HIS A 80 -5.12 4.77 8.04
C HIS A 80 -5.37 4.02 9.35
N ASN A 81 -4.68 2.92 9.57
CA ASN A 81 -4.98 1.91 10.59
C ASN A 81 -6.31 1.17 10.35
N LEU A 82 -6.71 1.07 9.08
CA LEU A 82 -7.99 0.51 8.65
C LEU A 82 -8.14 -0.95 9.08
N ILE A 83 -7.11 -1.78 8.86
CA ILE A 83 -7.18 -3.24 9.07
C ILE A 83 -7.37 -3.57 10.55
N HIS A 84 -6.60 -2.93 11.43
CA HIS A 84 -6.62 -3.25 12.85
C HIS A 84 -7.52 -2.36 13.69
N HIS A 85 -8.09 -1.30 13.13
CA HIS A 85 -9.05 -0.44 13.80
C HIS A 85 -10.43 -0.51 13.16
N ASP A 86 -10.64 0.09 12.01
CA ASP A 86 -11.97 0.29 11.42
C ASP A 86 -12.64 -1.01 10.98
N ALA A 87 -11.86 -1.94 10.40
CA ALA A 87 -12.39 -3.24 9.94
C ALA A 87 -12.90 -4.14 11.09
N ARG A 88 -12.58 -3.81 12.35
CA ARG A 88 -13.18 -4.50 13.52
C ARG A 88 -14.64 -4.10 13.77
N TYR A 89 -15.02 -2.94 13.29
CA TYR A 89 -16.35 -2.36 13.48
C TYR A 89 -17.17 -2.37 12.20
N LEU A 90 -16.49 -2.36 11.03
CA LEU A 90 -17.13 -2.32 9.73
C LEU A 90 -16.99 -3.66 8.99
N GLN A 91 -18.08 -4.08 8.36
CA GLN A 91 -18.04 -5.16 7.37
C GLN A 91 -17.73 -4.55 6.01
N LEU A 92 -16.46 -4.59 5.62
CA LEU A 92 -15.97 -4.04 4.38
C LEU A 92 -15.80 -5.14 3.33
N ASN A 93 -16.45 -4.97 2.18
CA ASN A 93 -16.34 -5.88 1.04
C ASN A 93 -15.42 -5.28 -0.03
N GLY A 94 -14.14 -5.59 0.04
CA GLY A 94 -13.13 -5.10 -0.89
C GLY A 94 -11.72 -5.48 -0.42
N ILE A 95 -10.74 -5.19 -1.24
CA ILE A 95 -9.32 -5.39 -0.90
C ILE A 95 -8.88 -4.20 -0.05
N LEU A 96 -8.41 -4.47 1.17
CA LEU A 96 -8.03 -3.44 2.13
C LEU A 96 -6.61 -2.95 1.90
N ILE A 97 -6.40 -1.64 1.99
CA ILE A 97 -5.09 -0.98 1.95
C ILE A 97 -4.94 -0.15 3.22
N ASP A 98 -3.85 -0.36 3.95
CA ASP A 98 -3.58 0.35 5.20
C ASP A 98 -2.31 1.20 5.10
N THR A 99 -2.49 2.53 5.10
CA THR A 99 -1.37 3.47 4.97
C THR A 99 -0.49 3.54 6.22
N LEU A 100 -0.97 3.11 7.40
CA LEU A 100 -0.16 3.15 8.61
C LEU A 100 1.05 2.22 8.53
N TYR A 101 0.89 1.02 7.94
CA TYR A 101 1.95 0.03 7.81
C TYR A 101 2.88 0.30 6.63
N LEU A 102 2.38 0.96 5.59
CA LEU A 102 3.19 1.37 4.43
C LEU A 102 4.12 2.54 4.77
N SER A 103 3.65 3.45 5.62
CA SER A 103 4.38 4.68 5.93
C SER A 103 5.79 4.45 6.49
N PRO A 104 6.05 3.57 7.49
CA PRO A 104 7.40 3.32 7.97
C PRO A 104 8.28 2.56 6.96
N LEU A 105 7.69 1.78 6.05
CA LEU A 105 8.41 1.10 4.99
C LEU A 105 8.93 2.09 3.93
N LEU A 106 8.10 3.06 3.56
CA LEU A 106 8.36 3.97 2.44
C LEU A 106 8.96 5.31 2.88
N PHE A 107 8.74 5.68 4.14
CA PHE A 107 9.26 6.91 4.76
C PHE A 107 9.97 6.63 6.09
N PRO A 108 10.98 5.76 6.12
CA PRO A 108 11.60 5.27 7.36
C PRO A 108 12.27 6.38 8.20
N LYS A 109 12.55 7.55 7.62
CA LYS A 109 13.12 8.71 8.33
C LYS A 109 12.06 9.59 9.03
N ARG A 110 10.77 9.39 8.75
CA ARG A 110 9.71 10.16 9.42
C ARG A 110 9.63 9.73 10.89
N PRO A 111 9.63 10.67 11.85
CA PRO A 111 9.58 10.32 13.28
C PRO A 111 8.18 9.84 13.72
N TYR A 112 7.14 10.17 12.95
CA TYR A 112 5.75 9.80 13.21
C TYR A 112 5.06 9.36 11.93
N HIS A 113 4.24 8.32 12.05
CA HIS A 113 3.49 7.74 10.94
C HIS A 113 1.97 7.88 11.08
N HIS A 114 1.48 8.48 12.17
CA HIS A 114 0.06 8.82 12.31
C HIS A 114 -0.32 10.00 11.42
N LEU A 115 -1.59 10.05 10.99
CA LEU A 115 -2.13 11.22 10.31
C LEU A 115 -2.02 12.43 11.24
N VAL A 116 -1.44 13.51 10.73
CA VAL A 116 -1.32 14.77 11.49
C VAL A 116 -2.73 15.37 11.62
N LYS A 117 -3.25 15.40 12.84
CA LYS A 117 -4.47 16.17 13.14
C LYS A 117 -4.06 17.64 13.24
N ASP A 118 -4.55 18.45 12.32
CA ASP A 118 -4.31 19.88 12.31
C ASP A 118 -4.77 20.51 13.64
N ASP A 119 -4.02 21.51 14.09
CA ASP A 119 -4.06 22.15 15.41
C ASP A 119 -5.39 22.13 16.17
N LYS A 120 -5.31 21.73 17.44
CA LYS A 120 -6.38 21.58 18.44
C LYS A 120 -7.20 22.84 18.76
N LEU A 121 -7.18 23.87 17.92
CA LEU A 121 -7.79 25.18 18.20
C LEU A 121 -9.22 25.36 17.65
N MET A 122 -9.74 24.42 16.86
CA MET A 122 -11.10 24.49 16.29
C MET A 122 -11.88 23.20 16.64
N SER A 123 -12.53 23.18 17.79
CA SER A 123 -13.14 22.01 18.42
C SER A 123 -14.27 21.33 17.64
N GLU A 124 -14.82 21.93 16.60
CA GLU A 124 -15.93 21.36 15.83
C GLU A 124 -15.50 20.68 14.50
N GLN A 125 -14.28 20.92 14.04
CA GLN A 125 -13.73 20.25 12.85
C GLN A 125 -12.83 19.06 13.18
N MET A 126 -12.60 18.79 14.47
CA MET A 126 -11.58 17.85 14.94
C MET A 126 -11.92 16.36 14.73
N ASN A 127 -13.16 16.04 14.47
CA ASN A 127 -13.65 14.64 14.34
C ASN A 127 -14.53 14.49 13.09
N ASN A 128 -14.07 14.98 11.95
CA ASN A 128 -14.74 14.71 10.69
C ASN A 128 -14.00 13.58 9.96
N PRO A 129 -14.55 12.36 9.95
CA PRO A 129 -13.90 11.21 9.31
C PRO A 129 -13.67 11.39 7.81
N VAL A 130 -14.40 12.30 7.14
CA VAL A 130 -14.13 12.62 5.72
C VAL A 130 -12.80 13.33 5.55
N ASN A 131 -12.41 14.22 6.49
CA ASN A 131 -11.10 14.88 6.44
C ASN A 131 -9.95 13.87 6.62
N ASP A 132 -10.14 12.86 7.48
CA ASP A 132 -9.13 11.81 7.65
C ASP A 132 -9.07 10.89 6.42
N CYS A 133 -10.19 10.68 5.70
CA CYS A 133 -10.19 10.06 4.37
C CYS A 133 -9.39 10.86 3.34
N GLU A 134 -9.48 12.19 3.32
CA GLU A 134 -8.70 13.05 2.41
C GLU A 134 -7.20 12.92 2.70
N LYS A 135 -6.80 12.97 3.99
CA LYS A 135 -5.41 12.78 4.41
C LYS A 135 -4.88 11.39 4.07
N ALA A 136 -5.68 10.34 4.27
CA ALA A 136 -5.32 8.97 3.90
C ALA A 136 -5.11 8.85 2.38
N LYS A 137 -5.94 9.55 1.57
CA LYS A 137 -5.78 9.62 0.12
C LYS A 137 -4.47 10.29 -0.27
N GLU A 138 -4.15 11.44 0.31
CA GLU A 138 -2.90 12.16 0.04
C GLU A 138 -1.70 11.29 0.42
N LEU A 139 -1.73 10.67 1.60
CA LEU A 139 -0.66 9.78 2.06
C LEU A 139 -0.47 8.58 1.13
N LEU A 140 -1.56 7.92 0.70
CA LEU A 140 -1.46 6.81 -0.26
C LEU A 140 -0.82 7.25 -1.59
N MET A 141 -1.13 8.45 -2.09
CA MET A 141 -0.51 8.96 -3.31
C MET A 141 1.00 9.17 -3.12
N ASP A 142 1.42 9.71 -1.97
CA ASP A 142 2.83 9.84 -1.62
C ASP A 142 3.52 8.47 -1.51
N GLU A 143 2.86 7.48 -0.89
CA GLU A 143 3.36 6.12 -0.75
C GLU A 143 3.53 5.42 -2.10
N ILE A 144 2.57 5.59 -3.02
CA ILE A 144 2.69 5.08 -4.39
C ILE A 144 3.86 5.75 -5.12
N ALA A 145 4.04 7.06 -4.94
CA ALA A 145 5.16 7.78 -5.54
C ALA A 145 6.50 7.27 -4.99
N ALA A 146 6.61 7.09 -3.67
CA ALA A 146 7.80 6.55 -3.01
C ALA A 146 8.09 5.10 -3.46
N TRP A 147 7.07 4.23 -3.53
CA TRP A 147 7.20 2.87 -4.07
C TRP A 147 7.75 2.85 -5.49
N ASN A 148 7.26 3.73 -6.35
CA ASN A 148 7.72 3.82 -7.74
C ASN A 148 9.15 4.36 -7.87
N GLN A 149 9.68 5.07 -6.86
CA GLN A 149 11.06 5.55 -6.81
C GLN A 149 12.05 4.47 -6.33
N LEU A 150 11.59 3.42 -5.66
CA LEU A 150 12.44 2.30 -5.28
C LEU A 150 13.02 1.62 -6.51
N SER A 151 14.26 1.12 -6.40
CA SER A 151 14.85 0.26 -7.42
C SER A 151 13.98 -0.99 -7.65
N GLU A 152 14.02 -1.57 -8.84
CA GLU A 152 13.30 -2.80 -9.15
C GLU A 152 13.66 -3.91 -8.16
N ARG A 153 14.94 -4.00 -7.77
CA ARG A 153 15.41 -4.98 -6.82
C ARG A 153 14.85 -4.76 -5.41
N LYS A 154 14.79 -3.52 -4.91
CA LYS A 154 14.16 -3.21 -3.61
C LYS A 154 12.66 -3.55 -3.63
N ARG A 155 11.95 -3.19 -4.72
CA ARG A 155 10.55 -3.59 -4.87
C ARG A 155 10.36 -5.10 -4.86
N LYS A 156 11.23 -5.86 -5.55
CA LYS A 156 11.18 -7.32 -5.54
C LYS A 156 11.41 -7.90 -4.14
N ILE A 157 12.41 -7.38 -3.39
CA ILE A 157 12.67 -7.78 -2.00
C ILE A 157 11.43 -7.56 -1.12
N PHE A 158 10.87 -6.34 -1.13
CA PHE A 158 9.71 -6.02 -0.32
C PHE A 158 8.47 -6.81 -0.74
N THR A 159 8.27 -7.06 -2.04
CA THR A 159 7.18 -7.92 -2.51
C THR A 159 7.31 -9.34 -1.96
N LEU A 160 8.49 -9.97 -2.09
CA LEU A 160 8.71 -11.34 -1.61
C LEU A 160 8.55 -11.47 -0.09
N LEU A 161 8.98 -10.48 0.68
CA LEU A 161 8.85 -10.48 2.13
C LEU A 161 7.39 -10.25 2.58
N LEU A 162 6.63 -9.38 1.89
CA LEU A 162 5.40 -8.80 2.42
C LEU A 162 4.12 -9.28 1.72
N GLN A 163 4.22 -10.08 0.65
CA GLN A 163 3.03 -10.50 -0.13
C GLN A 163 2.04 -11.38 0.65
N HIS A 164 2.48 -12.03 1.73
CA HIS A 164 1.65 -12.86 2.60
C HIS A 164 1.16 -12.13 3.84
N GLU A 165 1.63 -10.91 4.09
CA GLU A 165 1.25 -10.09 5.22
C GLU A 165 -0.01 -9.28 4.89
N GLU A 166 -1.05 -9.41 5.73
CA GLU A 166 -2.36 -8.81 5.51
C GLU A 166 -2.27 -7.30 5.30
N GLU A 167 -1.42 -6.62 6.07
CA GLU A 167 -1.25 -5.18 6.06
C GLU A 167 -0.66 -4.63 4.75
N PHE A 168 0.03 -5.46 3.98
CA PHE A 168 0.73 -5.03 2.75
C PHE A 168 0.10 -5.58 1.48
N ARG A 169 -0.58 -6.71 1.57
CA ARG A 169 -1.09 -7.43 0.42
C ARG A 169 -1.95 -6.57 -0.49
N GLY A 170 -2.90 -5.85 0.08
CA GLY A 170 -3.80 -4.99 -0.71
C GLY A 170 -3.06 -3.90 -1.48
N PHE A 171 -2.05 -3.29 -0.87
CA PHE A 171 -1.20 -2.31 -1.55
C PHE A 171 -0.37 -2.94 -2.68
N LEU A 172 0.24 -4.11 -2.45
CA LEU A 172 1.03 -4.80 -3.47
C LEU A 172 0.17 -5.20 -4.68
N MET A 173 -1.08 -5.62 -4.45
CA MET A 173 -2.07 -5.86 -5.52
C MET A 173 -2.42 -4.56 -6.25
N TYR A 174 -2.64 -3.48 -5.52
CA TYR A 174 -3.01 -2.19 -6.08
C TYR A 174 -1.92 -1.60 -7.00
N VAL A 175 -0.65 -1.69 -6.58
CA VAL A 175 0.48 -1.25 -7.40
C VAL A 175 0.89 -2.25 -8.48
N GLY A 176 0.26 -3.43 -8.54
CA GLY A 176 0.51 -4.49 -9.52
C GLY A 176 1.84 -5.21 -9.30
N ALA A 177 2.30 -5.28 -8.05
CA ALA A 177 3.47 -6.04 -7.66
C ALA A 177 3.16 -7.55 -7.51
N ILE A 178 1.91 -7.90 -7.21
CA ILE A 178 1.36 -9.26 -7.19
C ILE A 178 0.03 -9.29 -7.95
N ASP A 179 -0.34 -10.45 -8.48
CA ASP A 179 -1.59 -10.64 -9.23
C ASP A 179 -2.75 -10.98 -8.28
N THR A 180 -3.97 -10.61 -8.71
CA THR A 180 -5.21 -10.94 -7.98
C THR A 180 -5.57 -12.42 -8.11
N GLU A 181 -5.07 -13.13 -9.12
CA GLU A 181 -5.41 -14.53 -9.38
C GLU A 181 -4.66 -15.52 -8.49
N ASP A 182 -3.51 -15.16 -7.95
CA ASP A 182 -2.76 -15.98 -6.98
C ASP A 182 -3.50 -16.19 -5.65
N THR A 183 -4.66 -15.54 -5.48
CA THR A 183 -5.49 -15.61 -4.27
C THR A 183 -6.58 -16.69 -4.32
N ILE A 184 -6.86 -17.30 -5.46
CA ILE A 184 -8.02 -18.19 -5.66
C ILE A 184 -7.67 -19.68 -5.53
N SER A 185 -6.39 -20.05 -5.46
CA SER A 185 -5.98 -21.45 -5.22
C SER A 185 -6.00 -21.79 -3.71
N THR A 186 -7.17 -21.64 -3.09
CA THR A 186 -7.39 -21.74 -1.63
C THR A 186 -7.56 -23.17 -1.11
N ASP A 187 -7.06 -24.19 -1.74
CA ASP A 187 -7.40 -25.53 -1.23
C ASP A 187 -6.25 -26.38 -0.69
N THR A 188 -4.98 -25.94 -0.58
CA THR A 188 -4.00 -26.85 0.06
C THR A 188 -2.66 -26.28 0.55
N ILE A 189 -2.46 -24.97 0.61
CA ILE A 189 -1.22 -24.46 1.26
C ILE A 189 -1.64 -23.47 2.33
N SER A 190 -1.19 -23.68 3.57
CA SER A 190 -1.33 -22.71 4.65
C SER A 190 -0.82 -21.35 4.15
N ALA A 191 -1.74 -20.38 3.99
CA ALA A 191 -1.52 -19.11 3.29
C ALA A 191 -0.55 -18.16 4.03
N ASP A 192 0.02 -18.60 5.15
CA ASP A 192 0.65 -17.72 6.14
C ASP A 192 2.18 -17.80 6.18
N THR A 193 2.84 -18.55 5.30
CA THR A 193 4.29 -18.68 5.35
C THR A 193 4.96 -18.54 3.99
N ILE A 194 6.04 -17.78 3.97
CA ILE A 194 6.93 -17.67 2.80
C ILE A 194 7.50 -19.08 2.50
N SER A 195 7.42 -19.52 1.25
CA SER A 195 7.98 -20.81 0.85
C SER A 195 9.52 -20.84 0.96
N ASP A 196 10.11 -22.00 1.21
CA ASP A 196 11.57 -22.15 1.29
C ASP A 196 12.29 -21.63 0.05
N HIS A 197 11.71 -21.81 -1.14
CA HIS A 197 12.25 -21.26 -2.38
C HIS A 197 12.25 -19.73 -2.39
N ALA A 198 11.16 -19.11 -1.95
CA ALA A 198 11.07 -17.64 -1.87
C ALA A 198 12.01 -17.08 -0.79
N ILE A 199 12.25 -17.80 0.30
CA ILE A 199 13.24 -17.45 1.33
C ILE A 199 14.65 -17.42 0.74
N ILE A 200 15.02 -18.42 -0.03
CA ILE A 200 16.33 -18.48 -0.69
C ILE A 200 16.47 -17.32 -1.68
N GLU A 201 15.46 -17.16 -2.56
CA GLU A 201 15.45 -16.10 -3.57
C GLU A 201 15.59 -14.70 -2.94
N VAL A 202 14.77 -14.38 -1.93
CA VAL A 202 14.81 -13.07 -1.28
C VAL A 202 16.13 -12.84 -0.55
N SER A 203 16.71 -13.88 0.06
CA SER A 203 18.00 -13.79 0.75
C SER A 203 19.14 -13.43 -0.21
N GLU A 204 19.16 -14.00 -1.42
CA GLU A 204 20.12 -13.65 -2.46
C GLU A 204 19.98 -12.19 -2.91
N TYR A 205 18.75 -11.71 -3.11
CA TYR A 205 18.50 -10.30 -3.43
C TYR A 205 18.97 -9.37 -2.32
N ILE A 206 18.65 -9.69 -1.05
CA ILE A 206 19.06 -8.89 0.11
C ILE A 206 20.59 -8.82 0.23
N LEU A 207 21.26 -9.97 0.17
CA LEU A 207 22.72 -10.01 0.26
C LEU A 207 23.40 -9.25 -0.89
N SER A 208 22.80 -9.25 -2.08
CA SER A 208 23.31 -8.49 -3.21
C SER A 208 23.09 -6.99 -3.09
N GLU A 209 21.89 -6.55 -2.67
CA GLU A 209 21.50 -5.14 -2.61
C GLU A 209 22.12 -4.42 -1.40
N TYR A 210 22.22 -5.13 -0.25
CA TYR A 210 22.66 -4.55 1.03
C TYR A 210 24.03 -5.06 1.49
N LYS A 211 24.84 -5.59 0.57
CA LYS A 211 26.13 -6.25 0.86
C LYS A 211 27.03 -5.49 1.82
N ASN A 212 27.07 -4.17 1.74
CA ASN A 212 27.97 -3.32 2.55
C ASN A 212 27.32 -2.85 3.85
N HIS A 213 26.06 -3.15 4.08
CA HIS A 213 25.25 -2.64 5.19
C HIS A 213 24.75 -3.74 6.13
N ILE A 214 24.91 -5.00 5.76
CA ILE A 214 24.49 -6.16 6.55
C ILE A 214 25.72 -6.88 7.11
N CYS A 215 25.64 -7.27 8.38
CA CYS A 215 26.65 -8.10 9.02
C CYS A 215 26.80 -9.44 8.26
N ALA A 216 28.04 -9.84 7.98
CA ALA A 216 28.33 -11.10 7.29
C ALA A 216 27.81 -12.37 8.04
N HIS A 217 27.47 -12.25 9.31
CA HIS A 217 26.91 -13.33 10.14
C HIS A 217 25.40 -13.22 10.35
N ALA A 218 24.70 -12.28 9.67
CA ALA A 218 23.26 -12.19 9.75
C ALA A 218 22.62 -13.41 9.05
N ASP A 219 21.77 -14.12 9.78
CA ASP A 219 20.99 -15.23 9.25
C ASP A 219 19.75 -14.68 8.54
N ILE A 220 19.93 -14.20 7.30
CA ILE A 220 18.87 -13.60 6.49
C ILE A 220 17.73 -14.60 6.22
N PRO A 221 17.99 -15.88 5.87
CA PRO A 221 16.93 -16.86 5.70
C PRO A 221 16.05 -17.02 6.95
N ALA A 222 16.66 -17.14 8.13
CA ALA A 222 15.90 -17.24 9.36
C ALA A 222 15.08 -15.98 9.68
N LEU A 223 15.63 -14.78 9.42
CA LEU A 223 14.92 -13.52 9.59
C LEU A 223 13.75 -13.39 8.62
N ALA A 224 13.93 -13.76 7.35
CA ALA A 224 12.87 -13.74 6.34
C ALA A 224 11.73 -14.70 6.70
N ALA A 225 12.04 -15.87 7.26
CA ALA A 225 11.04 -16.85 7.67
C ALA A 225 10.30 -16.47 8.96
N GLN A 226 10.99 -15.87 9.94
CA GLN A 226 10.44 -15.65 11.28
C GLN A 226 9.85 -14.26 11.47
N SER A 227 10.35 -13.25 10.75
CA SER A 227 9.94 -11.84 10.91
C SER A 227 10.08 -11.07 9.60
N PRO A 228 9.33 -11.41 8.55
CA PRO A 228 9.45 -10.78 7.25
C PRO A 228 9.16 -9.28 7.30
N CYS A 229 8.13 -8.84 8.01
CA CYS A 229 7.82 -7.42 8.23
C CYS A 229 8.96 -6.69 8.95
N GLY A 230 9.48 -7.28 10.04
CA GLY A 230 10.60 -6.70 10.80
C GLY A 230 11.85 -6.55 9.94
N LEU A 231 12.15 -7.56 9.12
CA LEU A 231 13.26 -7.52 8.17
C LEU A 231 13.04 -6.43 7.11
N ALA A 232 11.84 -6.33 6.54
CA ALA A 232 11.52 -5.31 5.54
C ALA A 232 11.71 -3.89 6.08
N TYR A 233 11.22 -3.59 7.29
CA TYR A 233 11.41 -2.28 7.93
C TYR A 233 12.90 -1.99 8.23
N ALA A 234 13.65 -2.98 8.73
CA ALA A 234 15.09 -2.84 8.95
C ALA A 234 15.83 -2.51 7.65
N LEU A 235 15.51 -3.22 6.55
CA LEU A 235 16.10 -2.96 5.23
C LEU A 235 15.71 -1.59 4.68
N ALA A 236 14.47 -1.15 4.89
CA ALA A 236 14.01 0.18 4.50
C ALA A 236 14.83 1.27 5.20
N LEU A 237 15.06 1.12 6.52
CA LEU A 237 15.85 2.07 7.31
C LEU A 237 17.32 2.07 6.89
N ILE A 238 17.96 0.90 6.77
CA ILE A 238 19.36 0.75 6.34
C ILE A 238 19.56 1.33 4.93
N GLY A 239 18.57 1.22 4.07
CA GLY A 239 18.61 1.73 2.70
C GLY A 239 18.50 3.26 2.59
N THR A 240 18.48 4.01 3.70
CA THR A 240 18.49 5.47 3.67
C THR A 240 19.91 6.02 3.55
N ASP A 241 20.04 7.25 2.98
CA ASP A 241 21.35 7.86 2.71
C ASP A 241 22.21 8.11 3.97
N ASP A 242 21.59 8.11 5.17
CA ASP A 242 22.32 8.34 6.43
C ASP A 242 23.17 7.14 6.85
N TYR A 243 23.01 5.98 6.19
CA TYR A 243 23.76 4.76 6.43
C TYR A 243 24.71 4.40 5.26
N GLN A 244 24.82 5.30 4.28
CA GLN A 244 25.76 5.22 3.18
C GLN A 244 26.96 6.15 3.46
#